data_12fc7d70ecc63a92b9683fe5e8da4aa6
#
_entry.id   12fc7d70ecc63a92b9683fe5e8da4aa6
#
_cell.length_a   1.000
_cell.length_b   1.000
_cell.length_c   1.000
_cell.angle_alpha   90.00
_cell.angle_beta   90.00
_cell.angle_gamma   90.00
#
_symmetry.space_group_name_H-M   'P 1'
#
loop_
_entity.id
_entity.type
_entity.pdbx_description
1 polymer ?
#
loop_
_entity_poly.entity_id
_entity_poly.type
_entity_poly.pdbx_seq_one_letter_code
_entity_poly.pdbx_strand_id
1 'polypeptide(L)'
;VLAGVTTFLTLAYILFVQPALLSSVGLDFGAVFVATCLASAFATLLMAGLANYPIAVAPAMGHNFYFTFTVVVAMEVPWEVALGGVAVAGLLFVATAGFGLREKLITAIPASLKHAIAVGIGLLIAMVGLQWAGVIVDSPGTLVTLGDLKTPPVLVSLFGLVVMAVLFVRGFRGALLIGMGTTS
;
A
#
# COMPACT_ATOMS: atom_id res chain seq x y z
N VAL A 1 -6.80 12.53 20.87
CA VAL A 1 -6.74 13.45 19.73
C VAL A 1 -5.36 13.39 19.06
N LEU A 2 -4.27 13.64 19.78
CA LEU A 2 -2.91 13.67 19.20
C LEU A 2 -2.53 12.36 18.49
N ALA A 3 -2.79 11.20 19.10
CA ALA A 3 -2.54 9.90 18.50
C ALA A 3 -3.34 9.70 17.19
N GLY A 4 -4.60 10.12 17.14
CA GLY A 4 -5.42 10.06 15.94
C GLY A 4 -4.89 10.94 14.81
N VAL A 5 -4.45 12.14 15.11
CA VAL A 5 -3.83 13.06 14.14
C VAL A 5 -2.53 12.47 13.59
N THR A 6 -1.68 11.93 14.46
CA THR A 6 -0.42 11.29 14.02
C THR A 6 -0.69 10.09 13.11
N THR A 7 -1.65 9.24 13.47
CA THR A 7 -2.03 8.08 12.65
C THR A 7 -2.62 8.52 11.31
N PHE A 8 -3.48 9.53 11.30
CA PHE A 8 -4.04 10.09 10.06
C PHE A 8 -2.94 10.62 9.15
N LEU A 9 -2.03 11.43 9.67
CA LEU A 9 -0.93 11.99 8.86
C LEU A 9 -0.01 10.91 8.29
N THR A 10 0.25 9.83 9.03
CA THR A 10 1.05 8.71 8.50
C THR A 10 0.33 7.91 7.41
N LEU A 11 -1.00 7.90 7.37
CA LEU A 11 -1.80 7.22 6.35
C LEU A 11 -2.22 8.14 5.21
N ALA A 12 -2.12 9.46 5.37
CA ALA A 12 -2.63 10.44 4.40
C ALA A 12 -2.01 10.29 3.00
N TYR A 13 -0.75 9.82 2.91
CA TYR A 13 -0.12 9.58 1.61
C TYR A 13 -0.87 8.55 0.76
N ILE A 14 -1.57 7.59 1.37
CA ILE A 14 -2.34 6.55 0.68
C ILE A 14 -3.46 7.18 -0.16
N LEU A 15 -4.05 8.28 0.33
CA LEU A 15 -5.11 9.00 -0.37
C LEU A 15 -4.68 9.55 -1.73
N PHE A 16 -3.38 9.79 -1.93
CA PHE A 16 -2.81 10.24 -3.19
C PHE A 16 -2.20 9.11 -3.99
N VAL A 17 -1.44 8.22 -3.34
CA VAL A 17 -0.74 7.12 -4.00
C VAL A 17 -1.71 6.10 -4.60
N GLN A 18 -2.81 5.80 -3.92
CA GLN A 18 -3.79 4.85 -4.44
C GLN A 18 -4.50 5.35 -5.72
N PRO A 19 -5.06 6.57 -5.78
CA PRO A 19 -5.63 7.08 -7.02
C PRO A 19 -4.58 7.21 -8.14
N ALA A 20 -3.35 7.65 -7.83
CA ALA A 20 -2.28 7.73 -8.81
C ALA A 20 -1.95 6.35 -9.42
N LEU A 21 -1.91 5.30 -8.59
CA LEU A 21 -1.67 3.94 -9.04
C LEU A 21 -2.82 3.40 -9.89
N LEU A 22 -4.06 3.53 -9.44
CA LEU A 22 -5.22 2.97 -10.14
C LEU A 22 -5.59 3.78 -11.39
N SER A 23 -5.28 5.08 -11.43
CA SER A 23 -5.49 5.88 -12.64
C SER A 23 -4.57 5.48 -13.80
N SER A 24 -3.42 4.85 -13.53
CA SER A 24 -2.52 4.33 -14.56
C SER A 24 -3.15 3.20 -15.40
N VAL A 25 -4.20 2.57 -14.91
CA VAL A 25 -4.94 1.50 -15.62
C VAL A 25 -6.35 1.92 -16.04
N GLY A 26 -6.62 3.23 -16.07
CA GLY A 26 -7.84 3.79 -16.67
C GLY A 26 -8.95 4.19 -15.69
N LEU A 27 -8.75 4.06 -14.37
CA LEU A 27 -9.73 4.56 -13.40
C LEU A 27 -9.64 6.09 -13.26
N ASP A 28 -10.77 6.73 -13.01
CA ASP A 28 -10.80 8.18 -12.74
C ASP A 28 -10.15 8.48 -11.37
N PHE A 29 -9.17 9.38 -11.38
CA PHE A 29 -8.43 9.76 -10.17
C PHE A 29 -9.35 10.31 -9.07
N GLY A 30 -10.30 11.18 -9.44
CA GLY A 30 -11.22 11.81 -8.49
C GLY A 30 -12.16 10.79 -7.85
N ALA A 31 -12.71 9.88 -8.66
CA ALA A 31 -13.59 8.82 -8.17
C ALA A 31 -12.86 7.88 -7.20
N VAL A 32 -11.64 7.46 -7.55
CA VAL A 32 -10.81 6.60 -6.67
C VAL A 32 -10.44 7.33 -5.37
N PHE A 33 -10.10 8.61 -5.45
CA PHE A 33 -9.78 9.43 -4.27
C PHE A 33 -10.96 9.47 -3.28
N VAL A 34 -12.14 9.83 -3.78
CA VAL A 34 -13.36 9.90 -2.95
C VAL A 34 -13.73 8.53 -2.39
N ALA A 35 -13.69 7.48 -3.21
CA ALA A 35 -13.96 6.12 -2.77
C ALA A 35 -12.99 5.65 -1.68
N THR A 36 -11.71 5.97 -1.82
CA THR A 36 -10.67 5.64 -0.83
C THR A 36 -10.92 6.37 0.49
N CYS A 37 -11.25 7.66 0.45
CA CYS A 37 -11.58 8.44 1.63
C CYS A 37 -12.80 7.87 2.37
N LEU A 38 -13.88 7.61 1.63
CA LEU A 38 -15.12 7.10 2.22
C LEU A 38 -14.94 5.69 2.80
N ALA A 39 -14.29 4.79 2.06
CA ALA A 39 -14.03 3.43 2.52
C ALA A 39 -13.15 3.40 3.78
N SER A 40 -12.07 4.19 3.81
CA SER A 40 -11.17 4.29 4.95
C SER A 40 -11.85 4.90 6.17
N ALA A 41 -12.65 5.96 5.98
CA ALA A 41 -13.41 6.59 7.05
C ALA A 41 -14.44 5.61 7.63
N PHE A 42 -15.22 4.94 6.76
CA PHE A 42 -16.23 3.97 7.18
C PHE A 42 -15.61 2.79 7.93
N ALA A 43 -14.54 2.19 7.40
CA ALA A 43 -13.84 1.08 8.05
C ALA A 43 -13.23 1.49 9.40
N THR A 44 -12.64 2.68 9.49
CA THR A 44 -12.09 3.20 10.75
C THR A 44 -13.19 3.47 11.79
N LEU A 45 -14.34 4.01 11.38
CA LEU A 45 -15.48 4.22 12.27
C LEU A 45 -16.05 2.89 12.78
N LEU A 46 -16.16 1.87 11.93
CA LEU A 46 -16.56 0.52 12.35
C LEU A 46 -15.57 -0.08 13.34
N MET A 47 -14.26 0.09 13.11
CA MET A 47 -13.22 -0.37 14.04
C MET A 47 -13.35 0.31 15.41
N ALA A 48 -13.55 1.63 15.42
CA ALA A 48 -13.71 2.40 16.66
C ALA A 48 -15.01 2.05 17.40
N GLY A 49 -16.13 1.93 16.68
CA GLY A 49 -17.46 1.74 17.27
C GLY A 49 -17.76 0.29 17.66
N LEU A 50 -17.43 -0.68 16.80
CA LEU A 50 -17.77 -2.08 17.02
C LEU A 50 -16.66 -2.86 17.73
N ALA A 51 -15.41 -2.63 17.34
CA ALA A 51 -14.27 -3.36 17.90
C ALA A 51 -13.63 -2.66 19.09
N ASN A 52 -13.95 -1.38 19.33
CA ASN A 52 -13.34 -0.53 20.35
C ASN A 52 -11.81 -0.51 20.30
N TYR A 53 -11.25 -0.58 19.07
CA TYR A 53 -9.81 -0.50 18.81
C TYR A 53 -9.46 0.84 18.16
N PRO A 54 -8.47 1.59 18.70
CA PRO A 54 -8.03 2.87 18.15
C PRO A 54 -7.07 2.67 16.96
N ILE A 55 -7.51 1.93 15.94
CA ILE A 55 -6.72 1.61 14.75
C ILE A 55 -7.38 2.23 13.54
N ALA A 56 -6.63 3.04 12.79
CA ALA A 56 -7.08 3.52 11.48
C ALA A 56 -6.90 2.43 10.42
N VAL A 57 -7.89 2.31 9.55
CA VAL A 57 -7.91 1.31 8.47
C VAL A 57 -7.80 2.05 7.14
N ALA A 58 -6.87 1.61 6.30
CA ALA A 58 -6.67 2.14 4.96
C ALA A 58 -6.40 0.97 3.98
N PRO A 59 -6.57 1.20 2.66
CA PRO A 59 -6.29 0.18 1.65
C PRO A 59 -4.86 -0.34 1.71
N ALA A 60 -4.69 -1.65 1.52
CA ALA A 60 -3.40 -2.31 1.55
C ALA A 60 -2.66 -2.11 0.22
N MET A 61 -1.60 -1.33 0.20
CA MET A 61 -0.84 -0.99 -1.01
C MET A 61 -0.33 -2.21 -1.77
N GLY A 62 0.18 -3.24 -1.08
CA GLY A 62 0.68 -4.45 -1.74
C GLY A 62 -0.35 -5.15 -2.62
N HIS A 63 -1.61 -5.20 -2.20
CA HIS A 63 -2.70 -5.76 -3.00
C HIS A 63 -3.06 -4.88 -4.19
N ASN A 64 -2.97 -3.55 -4.04
CA ASN A 64 -3.25 -2.61 -5.12
C ASN A 64 -2.19 -2.69 -6.23
N PHE A 65 -0.91 -2.87 -5.87
CA PHE A 65 0.14 -3.13 -6.85
C PHE A 65 -0.06 -4.45 -7.58
N TYR A 66 -0.43 -5.51 -6.87
CA TYR A 66 -0.78 -6.79 -7.49
C TYR A 66 -1.97 -6.65 -8.44
N PHE A 67 -3.03 -5.97 -8.02
CA PHE A 67 -4.20 -5.68 -8.84
C PHE A 67 -3.79 -4.95 -10.14
N THR A 68 -3.07 -3.83 -10.01
CA THR A 68 -2.70 -2.98 -11.13
C THR A 68 -1.75 -3.69 -12.09
N PHE A 69 -0.61 -4.16 -11.60
CA PHE A 69 0.45 -4.66 -12.47
C PHE A 69 0.27 -6.12 -12.87
N THR A 70 -0.23 -6.97 -11.98
CA THR A 70 -0.40 -8.39 -12.31
C THR A 70 -1.74 -8.66 -12.99
N VAL A 71 -2.85 -8.23 -12.37
CA VAL A 71 -4.18 -8.60 -12.89
C VAL A 71 -4.56 -7.77 -14.11
N VAL A 72 -4.43 -6.43 -14.02
CA VAL A 72 -4.88 -5.58 -15.13
C VAL A 72 -3.83 -5.51 -16.25
N VAL A 73 -2.56 -5.25 -15.93
CA VAL A 73 -1.52 -5.05 -16.96
C VAL A 73 -1.00 -6.38 -17.50
N ALA A 74 -0.54 -7.31 -16.65
CA ALA A 74 0.12 -8.53 -17.11
C ALA A 74 -0.86 -9.60 -17.60
N MET A 75 -2.06 -9.70 -17.00
CA MET A 75 -3.10 -10.66 -17.42
C MET A 75 -4.10 -10.05 -18.41
N GLU A 76 -3.95 -8.76 -18.76
CA GLU A 76 -4.81 -8.01 -19.69
C GLU A 76 -6.31 -8.08 -19.35
N VAL A 77 -6.63 -8.20 -18.05
CA VAL A 77 -8.02 -8.23 -17.57
C VAL A 77 -8.55 -6.80 -17.48
N PRO A 78 -9.70 -6.47 -18.07
CA PRO A 78 -10.31 -5.16 -17.91
C PRO A 78 -10.51 -4.81 -16.42
N TRP A 79 -10.18 -3.59 -16.03
CA TRP A 79 -10.22 -3.18 -14.63
C TRP A 79 -11.62 -3.31 -14.00
N GLU A 80 -12.70 -3.18 -14.78
CA GLU A 80 -14.09 -3.36 -14.34
C GLU A 80 -14.35 -4.80 -13.89
N VAL A 81 -13.85 -5.77 -14.66
CA VAL A 81 -13.98 -7.19 -14.35
C VAL A 81 -13.14 -7.55 -13.14
N ALA A 82 -11.91 -7.03 -13.10
CA ALA A 82 -11.00 -7.23 -11.97
C ALA A 82 -11.57 -6.66 -10.65
N LEU A 83 -12.16 -5.46 -10.67
CA LEU A 83 -12.86 -4.87 -9.52
C LEU A 83 -14.09 -5.70 -9.11
N GLY A 84 -14.85 -6.21 -10.07
CA GLY A 84 -15.94 -7.14 -9.80
C GLY A 84 -15.44 -8.38 -9.04
N GLY A 85 -14.33 -8.96 -9.47
CA GLY A 85 -13.66 -10.06 -8.76
C GLY A 85 -13.25 -9.71 -7.32
N VAL A 86 -12.69 -8.52 -7.11
CA VAL A 86 -12.35 -8.03 -5.75
C VAL A 86 -13.60 -7.88 -4.88
N ALA A 87 -14.71 -7.35 -5.43
CA ALA A 87 -15.96 -7.23 -4.70
C ALA A 87 -16.51 -8.59 -4.28
N VAL A 88 -16.53 -9.57 -5.18
CA VAL A 88 -16.95 -10.96 -4.87
C VAL A 88 -16.03 -11.58 -3.83
N ALA A 89 -14.71 -11.43 -3.95
CA ALA A 89 -13.76 -11.90 -2.96
C ALA A 89 -13.99 -11.28 -1.57
N GLY A 90 -14.29 -9.97 -1.53
CA GLY A 90 -14.65 -9.27 -0.30
C GLY A 90 -15.92 -9.82 0.36
N LEU A 91 -16.97 -10.08 -0.42
CA LEU A 91 -18.21 -10.69 0.08
C LEU A 91 -17.98 -12.11 0.62
N LEU A 92 -17.23 -12.93 -0.11
CA LEU A 92 -16.85 -14.27 0.35
C LEU A 92 -16.02 -14.21 1.64
N PHE A 93 -15.11 -13.22 1.74
CA PHE A 93 -14.32 -13.04 2.95
C PHE A 93 -15.19 -12.69 4.18
N VAL A 94 -16.18 -11.80 4.00
CA VAL A 94 -17.13 -11.47 5.06
C VAL A 94 -17.97 -12.69 5.45
N ALA A 95 -18.45 -13.46 4.47
CA ALA A 95 -19.21 -14.68 4.72
C ALA A 95 -18.36 -15.70 5.53
N THR A 96 -17.12 -15.96 5.11
CA THR A 96 -16.23 -16.91 5.83
C THR A 96 -15.89 -16.44 7.24
N ALA A 97 -15.82 -15.12 7.47
CA ALA A 97 -15.61 -14.56 8.80
C ALA A 97 -16.81 -14.84 9.72
N GLY A 98 -18.04 -14.70 9.19
CA GLY A 98 -19.29 -15.00 9.93
C GLY A 98 -19.40 -16.47 10.37
N PHE A 99 -18.88 -17.41 9.59
CA PHE A 99 -18.86 -18.84 9.90
C PHE A 99 -17.67 -19.29 10.76
N GLY A 100 -16.79 -18.39 11.20
CA GLY A 100 -15.60 -18.75 11.99
C GLY A 100 -14.51 -19.52 11.22
N LEU A 101 -14.68 -19.70 9.90
CA LEU A 101 -13.70 -20.39 9.05
C LEU A 101 -12.38 -19.61 8.94
N ARG A 102 -12.44 -18.29 9.05
CA ARG A 102 -11.26 -17.41 8.97
C ARG A 102 -10.20 -17.76 10.00
N GLU A 103 -10.61 -18.01 11.26
CA GLU A 103 -9.68 -18.35 12.33
C GLU A 103 -9.00 -19.69 12.07
N LYS A 104 -9.75 -20.69 11.59
CA LYS A 104 -9.20 -21.98 11.19
C LYS A 104 -8.21 -21.88 10.04
N LEU A 105 -8.51 -21.05 9.03
CA LEU A 105 -7.61 -20.79 7.90
C LEU A 105 -6.31 -20.10 8.35
N ILE A 106 -6.41 -19.08 9.21
CA ILE A 106 -5.24 -18.35 9.72
C ILE A 106 -4.37 -19.24 10.59
N THR A 107 -4.95 -20.10 11.41
CA THR A 107 -4.19 -21.03 12.26
C THR A 107 -3.59 -22.20 11.48
N ALA A 108 -4.18 -22.59 10.36
CA ALA A 108 -3.63 -23.61 9.47
C ALA A 108 -2.35 -23.17 8.74
N ILE A 109 -2.13 -21.85 8.58
CA ILE A 109 -0.92 -21.34 7.92
C ILE A 109 0.26 -21.34 8.90
N PRO A 110 1.37 -22.05 8.59
CA PRO A 110 2.58 -22.04 9.43
C PRO A 110 3.13 -20.64 9.66
N ALA A 111 3.71 -20.39 10.84
CA ALA A 111 4.27 -19.07 11.17
C ALA A 111 5.37 -18.64 10.19
N SER A 112 6.20 -19.56 9.72
CA SER A 112 7.24 -19.29 8.70
C SER A 112 6.65 -18.74 7.40
N LEU A 113 5.52 -19.29 6.95
CA LEU A 113 4.86 -18.80 5.73
C LEU A 113 4.25 -17.41 5.93
N LYS A 114 3.69 -17.13 7.10
CA LYS A 114 3.19 -15.77 7.43
C LYS A 114 4.31 -14.74 7.38
N HIS A 115 5.47 -15.05 7.94
CA HIS A 115 6.64 -14.17 7.86
C HIS A 115 7.15 -14.02 6.43
N ALA A 116 7.21 -15.09 5.65
CA ALA A 116 7.63 -15.05 4.25
C ALA A 116 6.70 -14.15 3.41
N ILE A 117 5.39 -14.25 3.60
CA ILE A 117 4.40 -13.39 2.93
C ILE A 117 4.64 -11.92 3.30
N ALA A 118 4.84 -11.61 4.58
CA ALA A 118 5.08 -10.24 5.02
C ALA A 118 6.37 -9.66 4.42
N VAL A 119 7.44 -10.43 4.40
CA VAL A 119 8.71 -10.04 3.76
C VAL A 119 8.53 -9.85 2.25
N GLY A 120 7.84 -10.77 1.57
CA GLY A 120 7.58 -10.68 0.13
C GLY A 120 6.79 -9.42 -0.25
N ILE A 121 5.75 -9.08 0.51
CA ILE A 121 4.98 -7.84 0.32
C ILE A 121 5.86 -6.61 0.55
N GLY A 122 6.69 -6.63 1.60
CA GLY A 122 7.61 -5.54 1.89
C GLY A 122 8.63 -5.30 0.77
N LEU A 123 9.21 -6.37 0.23
CA LEU A 123 10.14 -6.29 -0.91
C LEU A 123 9.46 -5.78 -2.19
N LEU A 124 8.22 -6.22 -2.45
CA LEU A 124 7.46 -5.73 -3.60
C LEU A 124 7.20 -4.22 -3.50
N ILE A 125 6.76 -3.74 -2.34
CA ILE A 125 6.53 -2.31 -2.11
C ILE A 125 7.84 -1.52 -2.25
N ALA A 126 8.94 -2.04 -1.70
CA ALA A 126 10.25 -1.41 -1.81
C ALA A 126 10.71 -1.33 -3.28
N MET A 127 10.54 -2.39 -4.06
CA MET A 127 10.89 -2.42 -5.48
C MET A 127 10.09 -1.37 -6.28
N VAL A 128 8.77 -1.32 -6.08
CA VAL A 128 7.92 -0.33 -6.77
C VAL A 128 8.26 1.10 -6.33
N GLY A 129 8.55 1.32 -5.04
CA GLY A 129 9.01 2.62 -4.56
C GLY A 129 10.32 3.07 -5.21
N LEU A 130 11.27 2.16 -5.41
CA LEU A 130 12.53 2.44 -6.11
C LEU A 130 12.34 2.69 -7.61
N GLN A 131 11.37 2.02 -8.25
CA GLN A 131 11.00 2.29 -9.65
C GLN A 131 10.39 3.69 -9.79
N TRP A 132 9.45 4.06 -8.94
CA TRP A 132 8.84 5.40 -8.97
C TRP A 132 9.85 6.51 -8.64
N ALA A 133 10.80 6.23 -7.77
CA ALA A 133 11.91 7.14 -7.49
C ALA A 133 12.93 7.25 -8.64
N GLY A 134 12.85 6.38 -9.66
CA GLY A 134 13.79 6.34 -10.78
C GLY A 134 15.15 5.72 -10.44
N VAL A 135 15.29 5.11 -9.25
CA VAL A 135 16.51 4.37 -8.85
C VAL A 135 16.64 3.08 -9.65
N ILE A 136 15.51 2.42 -9.90
CA ILE A 136 15.41 1.21 -10.73
C ILE A 136 14.55 1.56 -11.94
N VAL A 137 15.01 1.16 -13.13
CA VAL A 137 14.29 1.36 -14.40
C VAL A 137 14.18 0.04 -15.15
N ASP A 138 13.19 -0.05 -16.04
CA ASP A 138 12.97 -1.24 -16.84
C ASP A 138 14.12 -1.46 -17.83
N SER A 139 14.50 -2.73 -18.03
CA SER A 139 15.52 -3.14 -18.98
C SER A 139 15.09 -4.40 -19.72
N PRO A 140 15.13 -4.40 -21.07
CA PRO A 140 14.72 -5.57 -21.87
C PRO A 140 15.57 -6.84 -21.61
N GLY A 141 16.81 -6.67 -21.15
CA GLY A 141 17.74 -7.80 -20.94
C GLY A 141 17.68 -8.42 -19.55
N THR A 142 17.39 -7.61 -18.51
CA THR A 142 17.47 -8.02 -17.08
C THR A 142 16.20 -7.76 -16.31
N LEU A 143 15.10 -7.39 -16.99
CA LEU A 143 13.83 -6.89 -16.45
C LEU A 143 13.97 -5.55 -15.73
N VAL A 144 15.01 -5.38 -14.93
CA VAL A 144 15.32 -4.13 -14.21
C VAL A 144 16.81 -3.82 -14.27
N THR A 145 17.14 -2.55 -14.29
CA THR A 145 18.51 -2.04 -14.22
C THR A 145 18.58 -0.80 -13.35
N LEU A 146 19.78 -0.39 -12.97
CA LEU A 146 19.99 0.83 -12.21
C LEU A 146 19.75 2.04 -13.11
N GLY A 147 18.92 2.98 -12.65
CA GLY A 147 18.68 4.25 -13.33
C GLY A 147 19.83 5.23 -13.17
N ASP A 148 19.67 6.45 -13.70
CA ASP A 148 20.65 7.49 -13.54
C ASP A 148 20.56 8.12 -12.13
N LEU A 149 21.47 7.71 -11.26
CA LEU A 149 21.54 8.17 -9.88
C LEU A 149 21.92 9.64 -9.71
N LYS A 150 22.31 10.33 -10.80
CA LYS A 150 22.71 11.74 -10.76
C LYS A 150 21.54 12.70 -10.95
N THR A 151 20.37 12.19 -11.30
CA THR A 151 19.19 13.04 -11.48
C THR A 151 18.70 13.60 -10.14
N PRO A 152 18.31 14.89 -10.09
CA PRO A 152 17.85 15.53 -8.85
C PRO A 152 16.73 14.79 -8.13
N PRO A 153 15.68 14.25 -8.81
CA PRO A 153 14.62 13.51 -8.15
C PRO A 153 15.11 12.24 -7.44
N VAL A 154 16.05 11.51 -8.06
CA VAL A 154 16.64 10.30 -7.48
C VAL A 154 17.46 10.62 -6.24
N LEU A 155 18.29 11.68 -6.31
CA LEU A 155 19.10 12.12 -5.17
C LEU A 155 18.24 12.55 -3.99
N VAL A 156 17.18 13.32 -4.24
CA VAL A 156 16.23 13.75 -3.20
C VAL A 156 15.52 12.54 -2.57
N SER A 157 15.07 11.58 -3.38
CA SER A 157 14.41 10.37 -2.91
C SER A 157 15.34 9.51 -2.04
N LEU A 158 16.59 9.32 -2.46
CA LEU A 158 17.60 8.58 -1.69
C LEU A 158 17.95 9.31 -0.39
N PHE A 159 18.09 10.63 -0.43
CA PHE A 159 18.33 11.43 0.76
C PHE A 159 17.19 11.30 1.78
N GLY A 160 15.94 11.44 1.33
CA GLY A 160 14.76 11.25 2.18
C GLY A 160 14.66 9.85 2.77
N LEU A 161 15.01 8.81 1.98
CA LEU A 161 15.05 7.43 2.47
C LEU A 161 16.08 7.26 3.60
N VAL A 162 17.29 7.82 3.44
CA VAL A 162 18.34 7.79 4.47
C VAL A 162 17.91 8.54 5.73
N VAL A 163 17.35 9.74 5.57
CA VAL A 163 16.82 10.53 6.71
C VAL A 163 15.74 9.74 7.45
N MET A 164 14.80 9.15 6.72
CA MET A 164 13.73 8.33 7.31
C MET A 164 14.31 7.13 8.07
N ALA A 165 15.26 6.41 7.49
CA ALA A 165 15.89 5.25 8.10
C ALA A 165 16.64 5.63 9.39
N VAL A 166 17.41 6.71 9.38
CA VAL A 166 18.15 7.21 10.56
C VAL A 166 17.19 7.62 11.67
N LEU A 167 16.13 8.36 11.36
CA LEU A 167 15.14 8.79 12.34
C LEU A 167 14.36 7.60 12.92
N PHE A 168 14.05 6.61 12.07
CA PHE A 168 13.38 5.39 12.50
C PHE A 168 14.23 4.58 13.48
N VAL A 169 15.52 4.37 13.18
CA VAL A 169 16.46 3.68 14.06
C VAL A 169 16.64 4.42 15.39
N ARG A 170 16.57 5.75 15.38
CA ARG A 170 16.60 6.59 16.58
C ARG A 170 15.29 6.58 17.38
N GLY A 171 14.27 5.86 16.94
CA GLY A 171 12.97 5.74 17.62
C GLY A 171 12.12 7.01 17.57
N PHE A 172 12.37 7.90 16.59
CA PHE A 172 11.62 9.14 16.47
C PHE A 172 10.21 8.88 15.92
N ARG A 173 9.16 9.25 16.67
CA ARG A 173 7.76 8.92 16.35
C ARG A 173 7.23 9.55 15.05
N GLY A 174 7.87 10.58 14.52
CA GLY A 174 7.52 11.28 13.28
C GLY A 174 8.45 10.97 12.10
N ALA A 175 9.28 9.93 12.17
CA ALA A 175 10.30 9.61 11.17
C ALA A 175 9.74 9.52 9.73
N LEU A 176 8.58 8.87 9.56
CA LEU A 176 7.91 8.73 8.26
C LEU A 176 7.46 10.07 7.70
N LEU A 177 6.83 10.92 8.53
CA LEU A 177 6.36 12.24 8.10
C LEU A 177 7.51 13.17 7.72
N ILE A 178 8.57 13.17 8.50
CA ILE A 178 9.76 13.98 8.20
C ILE A 178 10.43 13.47 6.92
N GLY A 179 10.57 12.16 6.75
CA GLY A 179 11.12 11.57 5.53
C GLY A 179 10.32 11.95 4.28
N MET A 180 8.98 11.87 4.34
CA MET A 180 8.11 12.32 3.24
C MET A 180 8.22 13.82 2.99
N GLY A 181 8.24 14.65 4.05
CA GLY A 181 8.37 16.10 3.93
C GLY A 181 9.72 16.57 3.39
N THR A 182 10.78 15.77 3.52
CA THR A 182 12.11 16.09 2.95
C THR A 182 12.22 15.72 1.48
N THR A 183 11.27 14.97 0.92
CA THR A 183 11.25 14.53 -0.48
C THR A 183 10.16 15.21 -1.31
N SER A 184 9.30 16.00 -0.70
CA SER A 184 8.27 16.82 -1.36
C SER A 184 8.81 18.18 -1.74
#